data_e78eb6e5827da551886a97f3bdc87aaa
#
_entry.id   e78eb6e5827da551886a97f3bdc87aaa
#
_cell.length_a   1.000
_cell.length_b   1.000
_cell.length_c   1.000
_cell.angle_alpha   90.00
_cell.angle_beta   90.00
_cell.angle_gamma   90.00
#
_symmetry.space_group_name_H-M   'P 1'
#
loop_
_entity.id
_entity.type
_entity.pdbx_description
1 polymer ?
#
loop_
_entity_poly.entity_id
_entity_poly.type
_entity_poly.pdbx_seq_one_letter_code
_entity_poly.pdbx_strand_id
1 'polypeptide(L)'
;GKSTLGFWIDSVARELSLEIKVISLDDFYLPGQEMDCAMKGNPWNVPRGFPGSHSLDLLNQSLDTFLKTGVLSSPIFDKSLRDGKGDRSGWYEFKAKVVILEGWFVGCEPFSDSSKIDELSDDKINLKLTQCEKDYRILIQESLFEYSKIWKKFTKLWHLKSSQFN
;
A
#
# COMPACT_ATOMS: atom_id res chain seq x y z
N GLY A 1 0.12 -15.69 -0.62
CA GLY A 1 -0.12 -14.51 0.18
C GLY A 1 -1.23 -13.61 -0.38
N LYS A 2 -1.24 -12.32 -0.02
CA LYS A 2 -2.31 -11.37 -0.41
C LYS A 2 -2.54 -11.29 -1.93
N SER A 3 -1.48 -11.07 -2.69
CA SER A 3 -1.58 -10.97 -4.16
C SER A 3 -2.02 -12.28 -4.82
N THR A 4 -1.67 -13.43 -4.25
CA THR A 4 -2.18 -14.74 -4.69
C THR A 4 -3.68 -14.85 -4.47
N LEU A 5 -4.17 -14.41 -3.30
CA LEU A 5 -5.61 -14.34 -3.03
C LEU A 5 -6.31 -13.38 -3.99
N GLY A 6 -5.71 -12.20 -4.23
CA GLY A 6 -6.22 -11.23 -5.21
C GLY A 6 -6.37 -11.84 -6.61
N PHE A 7 -5.36 -12.56 -7.08
CA PHE A 7 -5.40 -13.28 -8.35
C PHE A 7 -6.56 -14.31 -8.41
N TRP A 8 -6.76 -15.10 -7.34
CA TRP A 8 -7.85 -16.06 -7.28
C TRP A 8 -9.22 -15.39 -7.26
N ILE A 9 -9.39 -14.29 -6.52
CA ILE A 9 -10.64 -13.51 -6.53
C ILE A 9 -10.94 -13.00 -7.95
N ASP A 10 -9.96 -12.43 -8.63
CA ASP A 10 -10.10 -11.91 -10.00
C ASP A 10 -10.46 -13.03 -11.00
N SER A 11 -9.87 -14.23 -10.83
CA SER A 11 -10.15 -15.40 -11.64
C SER A 11 -11.59 -15.91 -11.46
N VAL A 12 -12.00 -16.09 -10.21
CA VAL A 12 -13.36 -16.55 -9.87
C VAL A 12 -14.41 -15.51 -10.29
N ALA A 13 -14.11 -14.22 -10.09
CA ALA A 13 -15.02 -13.15 -10.53
C ALA A 13 -15.26 -13.22 -12.04
N ARG A 14 -14.22 -13.48 -12.84
CA ARG A 14 -14.37 -13.67 -14.30
C ARG A 14 -15.21 -14.88 -14.66
N GLU A 15 -14.95 -16.03 -14.02
CA GLU A 15 -15.74 -17.26 -14.27
C GLU A 15 -17.22 -17.06 -13.96
N LEU A 16 -17.52 -16.33 -12.89
CA LEU A 16 -18.89 -16.04 -12.46
C LEU A 16 -19.49 -14.81 -13.13
N SER A 17 -18.79 -14.17 -14.07
CA SER A 17 -19.22 -12.93 -14.74
C SER A 17 -19.56 -11.81 -13.74
N LEU A 18 -18.84 -11.74 -12.62
CA LEU A 18 -18.97 -10.68 -11.63
C LEU A 18 -18.07 -9.49 -11.99
N GLU A 19 -18.63 -8.29 -11.91
CA GLU A 19 -17.88 -7.04 -12.16
C GLU A 19 -17.06 -6.63 -10.93
N ILE A 20 -16.16 -7.51 -10.51
CA ILE A 20 -15.22 -7.32 -9.38
C ILE A 20 -13.81 -7.25 -9.94
N LYS A 21 -13.02 -6.30 -9.46
CA LYS A 21 -11.60 -6.17 -9.81
C LYS A 21 -10.73 -6.01 -8.58
N VAL A 22 -9.61 -6.70 -8.56
CA VAL A 22 -8.58 -6.54 -7.53
C VAL A 22 -7.45 -5.68 -8.09
N ILE A 23 -7.03 -4.69 -7.30
CA ILE A 23 -5.88 -3.83 -7.57
C ILE A 23 -4.91 -3.88 -6.39
N SER A 24 -3.65 -3.63 -6.63
CA SER A 24 -2.62 -3.59 -5.61
C SER A 24 -2.25 -2.16 -5.25
N LEU A 25 -2.06 -1.88 -3.96
CA LEU A 25 -1.47 -0.62 -3.53
C LEU A 25 -0.05 -0.45 -4.11
N ASP A 26 0.67 -1.55 -4.31
CA ASP A 26 2.02 -1.55 -4.89
C ASP A 26 2.06 -1.01 -6.34
N ASP A 27 0.95 -1.08 -7.09
CA ASP A 27 0.88 -0.49 -8.42
C ASP A 27 0.94 1.04 -8.39
N PHE A 28 0.56 1.64 -7.27
CA PHE A 28 0.56 3.09 -7.08
C PHE A 28 1.89 3.64 -6.52
N TYR A 29 2.95 2.87 -6.51
CA TYR A 29 4.27 3.40 -6.13
C TYR A 29 4.65 4.64 -6.93
N LEU A 30 5.42 5.53 -6.31
CA LEU A 30 6.02 6.69 -6.97
C LEU A 30 6.96 6.24 -8.09
N PRO A 31 7.01 6.94 -9.23
CA PRO A 31 7.92 6.59 -10.30
C PRO A 31 9.35 7.07 -10.03
N GLY A 32 10.30 6.41 -10.62
CA GLY A 32 11.66 6.84 -10.86
C GLY A 32 12.32 7.63 -9.73
N GLN A 33 12.66 8.87 -10.03
CA GLN A 33 13.37 9.75 -9.10
C GLN A 33 12.53 10.18 -7.90
N GLU A 34 11.22 10.27 -8.05
CA GLU A 34 10.32 10.59 -6.92
C GLU A 34 10.42 9.52 -5.84
N MET A 35 10.47 8.24 -6.24
CA MET A 35 10.70 7.13 -5.33
C MET A 35 12.05 7.23 -4.64
N ASP A 36 13.13 7.51 -5.39
CA ASP A 36 14.47 7.65 -4.82
C ASP A 36 14.51 8.80 -3.78
N CYS A 37 13.80 9.89 -4.02
CA CYS A 37 13.66 11.00 -3.07
C CYS A 37 12.85 10.60 -1.83
N ALA A 38 11.69 9.97 -2.02
CA ALA A 38 10.80 9.56 -0.93
C ALA A 38 11.44 8.54 0.02
N MET A 39 12.29 7.67 -0.53
CA MET A 39 12.97 6.61 0.25
C MET A 39 14.36 7.02 0.75
N LYS A 40 14.80 8.24 0.47
CA LYS A 40 16.12 8.73 0.87
C LYS A 40 16.24 8.76 2.39
N GLY A 41 17.34 8.20 2.90
CA GLY A 41 17.65 8.20 4.33
C GLY A 41 16.89 7.15 5.15
N ASN A 42 16.12 6.24 4.50
CA ASN A 42 15.55 5.14 5.26
C ASN A 42 16.66 4.22 5.80
N PRO A 43 16.63 3.87 7.10
CA PRO A 43 17.73 3.18 7.75
C PRO A 43 17.91 1.71 7.32
N TRP A 44 16.91 1.14 6.66
CA TRP A 44 16.93 -0.26 6.22
C TRP A 44 17.35 -0.42 4.75
N ASN A 45 17.69 0.67 4.06
CA ASN A 45 18.10 0.68 2.64
C ASN A 45 17.14 -0.06 1.69
N VAL A 46 15.86 -0.10 2.02
CA VAL A 46 14.86 -0.69 1.12
C VAL A 46 14.48 0.33 0.03
N PRO A 47 14.32 -0.11 -1.22
CA PRO A 47 14.06 0.82 -2.33
C PRO A 47 12.62 1.35 -2.35
N ARG A 48 11.68 0.70 -1.66
CA ARG A 48 10.25 1.02 -1.59
C ARG A 48 9.55 0.24 -0.49
N GLY A 49 8.25 0.50 -0.28
CA GLY A 49 7.37 -0.32 0.54
C GLY A 49 6.81 0.36 1.77
N PHE A 50 7.47 1.37 2.30
CA PHE A 50 6.95 2.13 3.45
C PHE A 50 5.85 3.13 3.06
N PRO A 51 5.00 3.51 4.01
CA PRO A 51 4.17 4.70 3.86
C PRO A 51 5.01 5.91 3.43
N GLY A 52 4.50 6.69 2.47
CA GLY A 52 5.23 7.77 1.81
C GLY A 52 5.83 7.39 0.45
N SER A 53 5.87 6.10 0.09
CA SER A 53 6.40 5.62 -1.20
C SER A 53 5.35 5.50 -2.31
N HIS A 54 4.10 5.91 -2.08
CA HIS A 54 3.01 5.79 -3.04
C HIS A 54 2.50 7.16 -3.48
N SER A 55 2.02 7.23 -4.71
CA SER A 55 1.35 8.39 -5.30
C SER A 55 -0.09 8.45 -4.81
N LEU A 56 -0.32 9.06 -3.62
CA LEU A 56 -1.63 9.10 -2.98
C LEU A 56 -2.63 9.94 -3.77
N ASP A 57 -2.18 11.02 -4.41
CA ASP A 57 -3.05 11.85 -5.26
C ASP A 57 -3.59 11.03 -6.42
N LEU A 58 -2.74 10.23 -7.05
CA LEU A 58 -3.14 9.34 -8.13
C LEU A 58 -4.12 8.27 -7.66
N LEU A 59 -3.83 7.59 -6.55
CA LEU A 59 -4.73 6.61 -5.96
C LEU A 59 -6.08 7.24 -5.63
N ASN A 60 -6.05 8.42 -5.02
CA ASN A 60 -7.24 9.17 -4.64
C ASN A 60 -8.10 9.55 -5.88
N GLN A 61 -7.46 10.07 -6.94
CA GLN A 61 -8.13 10.40 -8.21
C GLN A 61 -8.73 9.16 -8.86
N SER A 62 -8.00 8.04 -8.91
CA SER A 62 -8.47 6.78 -9.47
C SER A 62 -9.72 6.27 -8.74
N LEU A 63 -9.70 6.28 -7.41
CA LEU A 63 -10.83 5.88 -6.58
C LEU A 63 -12.03 6.83 -6.74
N ASP A 64 -11.80 8.14 -6.76
CA ASP A 64 -12.88 9.14 -6.95
C ASP A 64 -13.54 9.02 -8.33
N THR A 65 -12.74 8.75 -9.36
CA THR A 65 -13.26 8.49 -10.71
C THR A 65 -14.09 7.21 -10.72
N PHE A 66 -13.57 6.13 -10.11
CA PHE A 66 -14.31 4.88 -10.00
C PHE A 66 -15.64 5.06 -9.26
N LEU A 67 -15.65 5.75 -8.12
CA LEU A 67 -16.89 5.97 -7.36
C LEU A 67 -17.94 6.77 -8.14
N LYS A 68 -17.53 7.63 -9.06
CA LYS A 68 -18.44 8.45 -9.89
C LYS A 68 -18.90 7.74 -11.15
N THR A 69 -18.03 6.95 -11.78
CA THR A 69 -18.24 6.44 -13.16
C THR A 69 -18.31 4.91 -13.26
N GLY A 70 -17.87 4.20 -12.24
CA GLY A 70 -17.65 2.75 -12.29
C GLY A 70 -16.42 2.33 -13.09
N VAL A 71 -15.60 3.30 -13.56
CA VAL A 71 -14.36 3.05 -14.30
C VAL A 71 -13.17 3.42 -13.44
N LEU A 72 -12.20 2.51 -13.31
CA LEU A 72 -10.95 2.75 -12.60
C LEU A 72 -9.76 2.63 -13.56
N SER A 73 -8.91 3.64 -13.56
CA SER A 73 -7.60 3.61 -14.20
C SER A 73 -6.54 3.35 -13.13
N SER A 74 -5.70 2.34 -13.36
CA SER A 74 -4.62 1.96 -12.44
C SER A 74 -3.30 1.92 -13.18
N PRO A 75 -2.23 2.46 -12.58
CA PRO A 75 -0.89 2.26 -13.12
C PRO A 75 -0.48 0.79 -12.99
N ILE A 76 0.57 0.42 -13.71
CA ILE A 76 1.26 -0.85 -13.58
C ILE A 76 2.68 -0.54 -13.10
N PHE A 77 3.06 -1.11 -11.95
CA PHE A 77 4.40 -0.96 -11.43
C PHE A 77 5.21 -2.24 -11.64
N ASP A 78 6.27 -2.14 -12.45
CA ASP A 78 7.18 -3.25 -12.71
C ASP A 78 8.37 -3.19 -11.74
N LYS A 79 8.42 -4.15 -10.83
CA LYS A 79 9.46 -4.24 -9.79
C LYS A 79 10.84 -4.62 -10.34
N SER A 80 10.93 -5.11 -11.58
CA SER A 80 12.19 -5.53 -12.22
C SER A 80 12.96 -4.36 -12.83
N LEU A 81 12.29 -3.27 -13.14
CA LEU A 81 12.92 -2.09 -13.74
C LEU A 81 13.92 -1.42 -12.78
N ARG A 82 14.87 -0.65 -13.35
CA ARG A 82 15.85 0.14 -12.60
C ARG A 82 16.67 -0.70 -11.61
N ASP A 83 17.18 -1.84 -12.06
CA ASP A 83 17.99 -2.78 -11.26
C ASP A 83 17.27 -3.26 -10.00
N GLY A 84 15.96 -3.53 -10.11
CA GLY A 84 15.13 -4.01 -9.01
C GLY A 84 14.53 -2.91 -8.13
N LYS A 85 14.83 -1.64 -8.37
CA LYS A 85 14.15 -0.53 -7.69
C LYS A 85 12.70 -0.37 -8.12
N GLY A 86 12.39 -0.79 -9.35
CA GLY A 86 11.06 -0.70 -9.95
C GLY A 86 10.75 0.67 -10.55
N ASP A 87 9.79 0.68 -11.46
CA ASP A 87 9.24 1.89 -12.07
C ASP A 87 7.85 1.63 -12.65
N ARG A 88 7.13 2.69 -13.01
CA ARG A 88 5.89 2.56 -13.77
C ARG A 88 6.17 2.09 -15.18
N SER A 89 5.46 1.06 -15.64
CA SER A 89 5.63 0.45 -16.95
C SER A 89 4.42 0.64 -17.86
N GLY A 90 3.30 1.09 -17.33
CA GLY A 90 2.08 1.28 -18.11
C GLY A 90 0.86 1.59 -17.27
N TRP A 91 -0.30 1.46 -17.91
CA TRP A 91 -1.60 1.71 -17.33
C TRP A 91 -2.60 0.68 -17.86
N TYR A 92 -3.61 0.38 -17.06
CA TYR A 92 -4.79 -0.33 -17.51
C TYR A 92 -6.05 0.34 -16.97
N GLU A 93 -7.15 0.20 -17.73
CA GLU A 93 -8.44 0.73 -17.37
C GLU A 93 -9.46 -0.41 -17.40
N PHE A 94 -10.39 -0.40 -16.48
CA PHE A 94 -11.45 -1.39 -16.42
C PHE A 94 -12.70 -0.81 -15.78
N LYS A 95 -13.86 -1.39 -16.18
CA LYS A 95 -15.14 -1.11 -15.56
C LYS A 95 -15.45 -2.20 -14.53
N ALA A 96 -15.88 -1.79 -13.36
CA ALA A 96 -16.27 -2.69 -12.29
C ALA A 96 -17.41 -2.10 -11.44
N LYS A 97 -18.10 -2.95 -10.69
CA LYS A 97 -19.03 -2.54 -9.62
C LYS A 97 -18.38 -2.58 -8.25
N VAL A 98 -17.36 -3.42 -8.11
CA VAL A 98 -16.61 -3.56 -6.86
C VAL A 98 -15.12 -3.54 -7.19
N VAL A 99 -14.36 -2.73 -6.45
CA VAL A 99 -12.91 -2.72 -6.47
C VAL A 99 -12.40 -3.15 -5.10
N ILE A 100 -11.45 -4.08 -5.09
CA ILE A 100 -10.75 -4.54 -3.90
C ILE A 100 -9.32 -4.04 -4.00
N LEU A 101 -8.91 -3.16 -3.08
CA LEU A 101 -7.53 -2.73 -2.96
C LEU A 101 -6.81 -3.65 -1.96
N GLU A 102 -5.76 -4.34 -2.39
CA GLU A 102 -4.90 -5.12 -1.52
C GLU A 102 -3.58 -4.40 -1.24
N GLY A 103 -3.03 -4.62 -0.04
CA GLY A 103 -1.72 -4.10 0.34
C GLY A 103 -1.36 -4.52 1.77
N TRP A 104 -0.08 -4.49 2.10
CA TRP A 104 0.38 -5.03 3.39
C TRP A 104 0.02 -4.14 4.59
N PHE A 105 -0.20 -2.84 4.39
CA PHE A 105 -0.61 -1.89 5.42
C PHE A 105 -1.93 -1.15 5.09
N VAL A 106 -2.70 -1.64 4.10
CA VAL A 106 -4.03 -1.09 3.79
C VAL A 106 -4.91 -1.16 5.04
N GLY A 107 -5.51 -0.03 5.41
CA GLY A 107 -6.31 0.11 6.62
C GLY A 107 -5.52 0.35 7.91
N CYS A 108 -4.19 0.43 7.84
CA CYS A 108 -3.41 0.86 9.00
C CYS A 108 -3.62 2.34 9.28
N GLU A 109 -3.90 2.65 10.54
CA GLU A 109 -4.04 4.01 11.05
C GLU A 109 -2.77 4.42 11.82
N PRO A 110 -2.40 5.71 11.81
CA PRO A 110 -1.32 6.19 12.65
C PRO A 110 -1.69 6.04 14.12
N PHE A 111 -0.72 5.90 14.99
CA PHE A 111 -0.95 5.93 16.43
C PHE A 111 -1.47 7.30 16.85
N SER A 112 -2.47 7.30 17.72
CA SER A 112 -3.02 8.53 18.30
C SER A 112 -2.04 9.24 19.25
N ASP A 113 -1.04 8.52 19.74
CA ASP A 113 -0.03 8.99 20.68
C ASP A 113 1.35 8.49 20.24
N SER A 114 2.25 9.42 19.95
CA SER A 114 3.62 9.12 19.51
C SER A 114 4.47 8.42 20.59
N SER A 115 4.13 8.56 21.88
CA SER A 115 4.81 7.84 22.98
C SER A 115 4.66 6.32 22.84
N LYS A 116 3.57 5.83 22.25
CA LYS A 116 3.35 4.41 21.98
C LYS A 116 4.32 3.82 20.95
N ILE A 117 4.98 4.64 20.15
CA ILE A 117 6.00 4.18 19.19
C ILE A 117 7.21 3.60 19.95
N ASP A 118 7.56 4.21 21.07
CA ASP A 118 8.68 3.74 21.91
C ASP A 118 8.31 2.50 22.75
N GLU A 119 7.08 2.45 23.28
CA GLU A 119 6.60 1.31 24.08
C GLU A 119 6.50 -0.01 23.28
N LEU A 120 6.19 0.06 21.99
CA LEU A 120 6.12 -1.12 21.13
C LEU A 120 7.51 -1.68 20.75
N SER A 121 8.57 -0.93 20.99
CA SER A 121 9.92 -1.31 20.60
C SER A 121 10.58 -2.29 21.58
N ASP A 122 10.22 -2.30 22.86
CA ASP A 122 11.05 -2.97 23.87
C ASP A 122 10.52 -4.34 24.36
N ASP A 123 9.21 -4.57 24.47
CA ASP A 123 8.72 -5.71 25.26
C ASP A 123 8.31 -6.96 24.47
N LYS A 124 7.99 -6.86 23.17
CA LYS A 124 7.47 -8.02 22.43
C LYS A 124 8.39 -8.61 21.35
N ILE A 125 9.36 -7.87 20.87
CA ILE A 125 10.19 -8.30 19.71
C ILE A 125 11.70 -8.31 20.02
N ASN A 126 12.15 -7.83 21.17
CA ASN A 126 13.56 -7.76 21.59
C ASN A 126 14.48 -7.04 20.56
N LEU A 127 13.94 -6.17 19.72
CA LEU A 127 14.67 -5.40 18.73
C LEU A 127 15.10 -4.06 19.33
N LYS A 128 16.38 -3.92 19.61
CA LYS A 128 16.97 -2.62 19.95
C LYS A 128 17.05 -1.77 18.68
N LEU A 129 16.14 -0.82 18.55
CA LEU A 129 16.18 0.14 17.47
C LEU A 129 17.23 1.21 17.71
N THR A 130 17.94 1.56 16.65
CA THR A 130 18.81 2.73 16.61
C THR A 130 17.99 4.02 16.65
N GLN A 131 18.60 5.15 17.02
CA GLN A 131 17.91 6.44 17.01
C GLN A 131 17.40 6.78 15.61
N CYS A 132 18.16 6.53 14.56
CA CYS A 132 17.76 6.75 13.17
C CYS A 132 16.50 5.95 12.79
N GLU A 133 16.39 4.70 13.25
CA GLU A 133 15.19 3.89 13.00
C GLU A 133 13.97 4.40 13.77
N LYS A 134 14.17 4.92 14.98
CA LYS A 134 13.10 5.54 15.76
C LYS A 134 12.60 6.82 15.08
N ASP A 135 13.51 7.69 14.65
CA ASP A 135 13.17 8.92 13.96
C ASP A 135 12.43 8.64 12.64
N TYR A 136 12.87 7.63 11.88
CA TYR A 136 12.20 7.26 10.64
C TYR A 136 10.80 6.67 10.88
N ARG A 137 10.58 5.99 11.99
CA ARG A 137 9.24 5.51 12.37
C ARG A 137 8.26 6.66 12.59
N ILE A 138 8.72 7.80 13.11
CA ILE A 138 7.88 9.00 13.24
C ILE A 138 7.42 9.47 11.85
N LEU A 139 8.35 9.55 10.89
CA LEU A 139 8.01 9.91 9.51
C LEU A 139 7.01 8.94 8.86
N ILE A 140 7.11 7.63 9.17
CA ILE A 140 6.13 6.63 8.73
C ILE A 140 4.75 6.93 9.32
N GLN A 141 4.65 7.31 10.60
CA GLN A 141 3.37 7.63 11.24
C GLN A 141 2.74 8.90 10.64
N GLU A 142 3.54 9.93 10.39
CA GLU A 142 3.09 11.15 9.72
C GLU A 142 2.55 10.83 8.31
N SER A 143 3.28 9.98 7.56
CA SER A 143 2.83 9.52 6.26
C SER A 143 1.52 8.76 6.33
N LEU A 144 1.35 7.84 7.29
CA LEU A 144 0.13 7.05 7.48
C LEU A 144 -1.11 7.92 7.67
N PHE A 145 -0.96 9.12 8.22
CA PHE A 145 -2.07 10.06 8.36
C PHE A 145 -2.71 10.42 7.01
N GLU A 146 -1.90 10.59 5.96
CA GLU A 146 -2.42 10.87 4.62
C GLU A 146 -3.12 9.64 4.00
N TYR A 147 -2.59 8.44 4.23
CA TYR A 147 -3.24 7.21 3.80
C TYR A 147 -4.59 6.98 4.49
N SER A 148 -4.68 7.31 5.78
CA SER A 148 -5.92 7.12 6.55
C SER A 148 -7.11 7.90 5.97
N LYS A 149 -6.86 9.02 5.30
CA LYS A 149 -7.89 9.79 4.59
C LYS A 149 -8.49 8.99 3.42
N ILE A 150 -7.66 8.19 2.74
CA ILE A 150 -8.10 7.33 1.63
C ILE A 150 -8.87 6.13 2.18
N TRP A 151 -8.42 5.54 3.30
CA TRP A 151 -9.10 4.40 3.90
C TRP A 151 -10.54 4.69 4.30
N LYS A 152 -10.88 5.94 4.60
CA LYS A 152 -12.25 6.39 4.91
C LYS A 152 -13.23 6.24 3.73
N LYS A 153 -12.73 6.06 2.50
CA LYS A 153 -13.56 5.79 1.33
C LYS A 153 -14.01 4.33 1.22
N PHE A 154 -13.39 3.43 1.97
CA PHE A 154 -13.70 2.01 1.89
C PHE A 154 -14.96 1.66 2.65
N THR A 155 -15.82 0.87 2.03
CA THR A 155 -17.05 0.37 2.66
C THR A 155 -16.80 -0.80 3.59
N LYS A 156 -15.73 -1.56 3.35
CA LYS A 156 -15.32 -2.71 4.17
C LYS A 156 -13.79 -2.86 4.17
N LEU A 157 -13.26 -3.34 5.28
CA LEU A 157 -11.88 -3.72 5.45
C LEU A 157 -11.81 -5.19 5.91
N TRP A 158 -10.92 -5.97 5.27
CA TRP A 158 -10.63 -7.34 5.67
C TRP A 158 -9.17 -7.47 6.08
N HIS A 159 -8.95 -7.91 7.29
CA HIS A 159 -7.61 -8.21 7.79
C HIS A 159 -7.34 -9.70 7.67
N LEU A 160 -6.39 -10.06 6.80
CA LEU A 160 -5.92 -11.44 6.66
C LEU A 160 -4.92 -11.75 7.76
N LYS A 161 -5.31 -12.61 8.69
CA LYS A 161 -4.46 -13.05 9.80
C LYS A 161 -4.01 -14.49 9.57
N SER A 162 -2.70 -14.74 9.57
CA SER A 162 -2.15 -16.10 9.66
C SER A 162 -2.03 -16.52 11.12
N SER A 163 -2.48 -17.72 11.46
CA SER A 163 -2.34 -18.29 12.80
C SER A 163 -0.95 -18.89 13.06
N GLN A 164 -0.19 -19.13 11.99
CA GLN A 164 1.17 -19.69 12.07
C GLN A 164 2.04 -19.10 10.97
N PHE A 165 3.11 -18.44 11.37
CA PHE A 165 4.30 -18.28 10.54
C PHE A 165 5.25 -19.41 10.89
N ASN A 166 5.29 -20.44 10.07
CA ASN A 166 6.33 -21.45 10.08
C ASN A 166 7.45 -21.01 9.15
#